data_4f9625553b0de4c9c7797357ebf5d8c6
#
_entry.id   4f9625553b0de4c9c7797357ebf5d8c6
#
_cell.length_a   1.000
_cell.length_b   1.000
_cell.length_c   1.000
_cell.angle_alpha   90.00
_cell.angle_beta   90.00
_cell.angle_gamma   90.00
#
_symmetry.space_group_name_H-M   'P 1'
#
loop_
_entity.id
_entity.type
_entity.pdbx_description
1 polymer ?
#
loop_
_entity_poly.entity_id
_entity_poly.type
_entity_poly.pdbx_seq_one_letter_code
_entity_poly.pdbx_strand_id
1 'polypeptide(L)'
;MSHTANGCRVVTISLIFFVVANLIWLGMAILWSLVDPAHPWSYPDIFPPVLSFSRWLLVWEKTSLSEALFNSYTIAPAVAVASLLLSLPTAYAFGRMTFRGKAVAEMLTLIPLVMPGMLIGIFFSAMLINLNIDNAFISIVIGHTVLTLPYSIRIMSAGFKSVPQDLIDASRDLGSGAWDTFCNAYLPLLKPSFLAALIFCLVRSLEEFSISYVLGAPDFITVPTILYSFLGYSFVRPDAAVVSMILVIPNVILMVIIEKLLKGNYLSQSTGKA
;
A
#
# COMPACT_ATOMS: atom_id res chain seq x y z
N MET A 1 22.62 -10.56 35.84
CA MET A 1 21.29 -11.10 35.45
C MET A 1 20.13 -10.11 35.68
N SER A 2 20.19 -9.13 36.56
CA SER A 2 19.09 -8.17 36.82
C SER A 2 18.91 -7.09 35.74
N HIS A 3 19.95 -6.66 35.06
CA HIS A 3 19.88 -5.64 33.99
C HIS A 3 19.13 -6.10 32.73
N THR A 4 19.25 -7.38 32.37
CA THR A 4 18.54 -7.96 31.20
C THR A 4 17.05 -8.14 31.44
N ALA A 5 16.64 -8.48 32.68
CA ALA A 5 15.25 -8.63 33.06
C ALA A 5 14.50 -7.28 33.08
N ASN A 6 15.14 -6.20 33.54
CA ASN A 6 14.57 -4.86 33.51
C ASN A 6 14.44 -4.32 32.10
N GLY A 7 15.43 -4.56 31.23
CA GLY A 7 15.36 -4.19 29.80
C GLY A 7 14.20 -4.88 29.09
N CYS A 8 14.01 -6.17 29.31
CA CYS A 8 12.89 -6.93 28.72
C CYS A 8 11.54 -6.39 29.16
N ARG A 9 11.36 -6.07 30.47
CA ARG A 9 10.12 -5.47 30.98
C ARG A 9 9.82 -4.11 30.38
N VAL A 10 10.80 -3.23 30.22
CA VAL A 10 10.63 -1.92 29.59
C VAL A 10 10.19 -2.06 28.14
N VAL A 11 10.83 -2.94 27.36
CA VAL A 11 10.43 -3.22 25.97
C VAL A 11 9.00 -3.76 25.92
N THR A 12 8.64 -4.72 26.79
CA THR A 12 7.29 -5.27 26.80
C THR A 12 6.23 -4.22 27.14
N ILE A 13 6.48 -3.37 28.15
CA ILE A 13 5.57 -2.29 28.52
C ILE A 13 5.40 -1.29 27.37
N SER A 14 6.49 -0.91 26.71
CA SER A 14 6.46 0.00 25.54
C SER A 14 5.67 -0.60 24.38
N LEU A 15 5.83 -1.89 24.11
CA LEU A 15 5.06 -2.59 23.07
C LEU A 15 3.56 -2.63 23.43
N ILE A 16 3.21 -2.98 24.67
CA ILE A 16 1.82 -2.99 25.13
C ILE A 16 1.21 -1.60 25.01
N PHE A 17 1.92 -0.56 25.47
CA PHE A 17 1.46 0.83 25.35
C PHE A 17 1.20 1.22 23.90
N PHE A 18 2.14 0.90 22.99
CA PHE A 18 1.99 1.18 21.57
C PHE A 18 0.78 0.46 20.96
N VAL A 19 0.58 -0.82 21.27
CA VAL A 19 -0.57 -1.60 20.78
C VAL A 19 -1.87 -1.02 21.32
N VAL A 20 -1.96 -0.75 22.61
CA VAL A 20 -3.17 -0.17 23.25
C VAL A 20 -3.50 1.20 22.67
N ALA A 21 -2.49 2.06 22.47
CA ALA A 21 -2.71 3.37 21.85
C ALA A 21 -3.32 3.25 20.44
N ASN A 22 -2.79 2.33 19.60
CA ASN A 22 -3.34 2.09 18.27
C ASN A 22 -4.76 1.50 18.31
N LEU A 23 -5.05 0.60 19.25
CA LEU A 23 -6.39 0.03 19.41
C LEU A 23 -7.42 1.07 19.87
N ILE A 24 -7.01 2.07 20.66
CA ILE A 24 -7.88 3.18 21.05
C ILE A 24 -8.32 3.99 19.82
N TRP A 25 -7.38 4.37 18.93
CA TRP A 25 -7.71 5.12 17.72
C TRP A 25 -8.64 4.33 16.79
N LEU A 26 -8.35 3.05 16.59
CA LEU A 26 -9.22 2.17 15.81
C LEU A 26 -10.61 2.02 16.46
N GLY A 27 -10.65 1.84 17.77
CA GLY A 27 -11.91 1.77 18.54
C GLY A 27 -12.73 3.05 18.39
N MET A 28 -12.10 4.21 18.44
CA MET A 28 -12.77 5.50 18.20
C MET A 28 -13.34 5.59 16.79
N ALA A 29 -12.61 5.15 15.77
CA ALA A 29 -13.11 5.14 14.39
C ALA A 29 -14.32 4.19 14.24
N ILE A 30 -14.27 3.02 14.87
CA ILE A 30 -15.41 2.08 14.91
C ILE A 30 -16.62 2.72 15.62
N LEU A 31 -16.43 3.32 16.79
CA LEU A 31 -17.51 4.00 17.51
C LEU A 31 -18.16 5.11 16.68
N TRP A 32 -17.34 5.97 16.04
CA TRP A 32 -17.85 7.02 15.16
C TRP A 32 -18.62 6.45 13.96
N SER A 33 -18.20 5.33 13.39
CA SER A 33 -18.88 4.70 12.25
C SER A 33 -20.26 4.13 12.61
N LEU A 34 -20.50 3.85 13.89
CA LEU A 34 -21.75 3.27 14.41
C LEU A 34 -22.69 4.31 15.04
N VAL A 35 -22.34 5.59 15.05
CA VAL A 35 -23.20 6.67 15.55
C VAL A 35 -24.48 6.75 14.74
N ASP A 36 -25.63 6.63 15.38
CA ASP A 36 -26.94 6.73 14.72
C ASP A 36 -27.15 8.14 14.11
N PRO A 37 -27.63 8.27 12.85
CA PRO A 37 -27.87 9.55 12.23
C PRO A 37 -28.92 10.42 12.95
N ALA A 38 -29.91 9.79 13.60
CA ALA A 38 -30.97 10.50 14.31
C ALA A 38 -30.55 10.93 15.73
N HIS A 39 -29.49 10.32 16.27
CA HIS A 39 -29.00 10.58 17.61
C HIS A 39 -27.51 10.93 17.55
N PRO A 40 -27.14 12.17 17.15
CA PRO A 40 -25.74 12.55 16.96
C PRO A 40 -24.98 12.54 18.28
N TRP A 41 -23.74 12.04 18.24
CA TRP A 41 -22.85 12.07 19.39
C TRP A 41 -22.23 13.44 19.57
N SER A 42 -22.57 14.10 20.66
CA SER A 42 -22.08 15.44 20.99
C SER A 42 -21.85 15.60 22.49
N TYR A 43 -21.04 16.62 22.84
CA TYR A 43 -20.88 16.99 24.26
C TYR A 43 -22.24 17.28 24.91
N PRO A 44 -22.53 16.81 26.16
CA PRO A 44 -21.58 16.26 27.14
C PRO A 44 -21.40 14.72 27.11
N ASP A 45 -21.94 14.02 26.14
CA ASP A 45 -21.93 12.56 26.13
C ASP A 45 -20.51 11.99 25.95
N ILE A 46 -20.10 11.09 26.85
CA ILE A 46 -18.80 10.41 26.79
C ILE A 46 -18.83 9.29 25.76
N PHE A 47 -19.98 8.64 25.57
CA PHE A 47 -20.19 7.58 24.58
C PHE A 47 -21.37 7.92 23.66
N PRO A 48 -21.42 7.34 22.45
CA PRO A 48 -22.57 7.51 21.57
C PRO A 48 -23.87 7.08 22.24
N PRO A 49 -24.94 7.90 22.19
CA PRO A 49 -26.21 7.56 22.84
C PRO A 49 -26.89 6.34 22.21
N VAL A 50 -26.74 6.16 20.90
CA VAL A 50 -27.30 5.03 20.14
C VAL A 50 -26.26 4.55 19.12
N LEU A 51 -26.03 3.23 19.10
CA LEU A 51 -25.18 2.57 18.11
C LEU A 51 -26.06 1.86 17.07
N SER A 52 -25.85 2.14 15.78
CA SER A 52 -26.59 1.49 14.70
C SER A 52 -25.75 1.40 13.42
N PHE A 53 -26.13 0.50 12.52
CA PHE A 53 -25.57 0.41 11.17
C PHE A 53 -26.30 1.29 10.14
N SER A 54 -27.33 2.05 10.54
CA SER A 54 -28.13 2.88 9.64
C SER A 54 -27.27 3.92 8.91
N ARG A 55 -26.21 4.40 9.53
CA ARG A 55 -25.24 5.32 8.90
C ARG A 55 -24.50 4.69 7.74
N TRP A 56 -24.17 3.42 7.80
CA TRP A 56 -23.51 2.71 6.69
C TRP A 56 -24.41 2.65 5.45
N LEU A 57 -25.70 2.39 5.64
CA LEU A 57 -26.68 2.43 4.55
C LEU A 57 -26.83 3.85 4.01
N LEU A 58 -26.92 4.84 4.89
CA LEU A 58 -27.06 6.23 4.49
C LEU A 58 -25.85 6.72 3.66
N VAL A 59 -24.62 6.41 4.06
CA VAL A 59 -23.42 6.75 3.29
C VAL A 59 -23.42 6.03 1.95
N TRP A 60 -23.80 4.74 1.93
CA TRP A 60 -23.89 3.96 0.70
C TRP A 60 -24.89 4.53 -0.31
N GLU A 61 -26.06 4.93 0.16
CA GLU A 61 -27.15 5.44 -0.70
C GLU A 61 -26.93 6.89 -1.16
N LYS A 62 -26.32 7.72 -0.30
CA LYS A 62 -26.15 9.16 -0.56
C LYS A 62 -24.84 9.54 -1.24
N THR A 63 -23.94 8.61 -1.46
CA THR A 63 -22.65 8.89 -2.08
C THR A 63 -22.38 7.96 -3.25
N SER A 64 -21.48 8.36 -4.15
CA SER A 64 -20.97 7.51 -5.23
C SER A 64 -19.96 6.46 -4.72
N LEU A 65 -20.18 5.88 -3.52
CA LEU A 65 -19.21 4.98 -2.88
C LEU A 65 -19.01 3.68 -3.67
N SER A 66 -20.07 3.15 -4.28
CA SER A 66 -19.99 1.94 -5.13
C SER A 66 -19.08 2.16 -6.34
N GLU A 67 -19.22 3.31 -7.01
CA GLU A 67 -18.37 3.71 -8.13
C GLU A 67 -16.93 3.94 -7.68
N ALA A 68 -16.75 4.66 -6.57
CA ALA A 68 -15.43 4.93 -6.00
C ALA A 68 -14.70 3.64 -5.58
N LEU A 69 -15.41 2.64 -5.06
CA LEU A 69 -14.87 1.32 -4.78
C LEU A 69 -14.41 0.63 -6.06
N PHE A 70 -15.28 0.58 -7.07
CA PHE A 70 -14.93 0.00 -8.36
C PHE A 70 -13.68 0.66 -8.95
N ASN A 71 -13.64 1.99 -8.97
CA ASN A 71 -12.51 2.76 -9.46
C ASN A 71 -11.21 2.46 -8.66
N SER A 72 -11.27 2.51 -7.33
CA SER A 72 -10.10 2.26 -6.48
C SER A 72 -9.57 0.83 -6.64
N TYR A 73 -10.46 -0.17 -6.69
CA TYR A 73 -10.08 -1.58 -6.82
C TYR A 73 -9.74 -2.01 -8.25
N THR A 74 -9.95 -1.17 -9.26
CA THR A 74 -9.42 -1.36 -10.63
C THR A 74 -8.08 -0.66 -10.82
N ILE A 75 -7.90 0.53 -10.24
CA ILE A 75 -6.63 1.27 -10.30
C ILE A 75 -5.53 0.53 -9.52
N ALA A 76 -5.78 0.13 -8.28
CA ALA A 76 -4.74 -0.36 -7.41
C ALA A 76 -4.02 -1.62 -7.93
N PRO A 77 -4.70 -2.65 -8.48
CA PRO A 77 -4.02 -3.77 -9.14
C PRO A 77 -3.23 -3.35 -10.38
N ALA A 78 -3.77 -2.43 -11.20
CA ALA A 78 -3.07 -1.93 -12.38
C ALA A 78 -1.76 -1.23 -11.99
N VAL A 79 -1.79 -0.38 -10.96
CA VAL A 79 -0.61 0.28 -10.39
C VAL A 79 0.39 -0.72 -9.82
N ALA A 80 -0.09 -1.72 -9.07
CA ALA A 80 0.77 -2.73 -8.47
C ALA A 80 1.54 -3.53 -9.54
N VAL A 81 0.84 -3.96 -10.59
CA VAL A 81 1.45 -4.68 -11.72
C VAL A 81 2.42 -3.77 -12.48
N ALA A 82 2.01 -2.55 -12.82
CA ALA A 82 2.87 -1.59 -13.53
C ALA A 82 4.14 -1.28 -12.73
N SER A 83 4.01 -0.98 -11.44
CA SER A 83 5.15 -0.70 -10.55
C SER A 83 6.08 -1.90 -10.43
N LEU A 84 5.54 -3.11 -10.31
CA LEU A 84 6.34 -4.33 -10.26
C LEU A 84 7.13 -4.53 -11.54
N LEU A 85 6.47 -4.48 -12.70
CA LEU A 85 7.13 -4.70 -13.99
C LEU A 85 8.21 -3.65 -14.27
N LEU A 86 7.92 -2.38 -14.03
CA LEU A 86 8.86 -1.29 -14.24
C LEU A 86 10.04 -1.32 -13.25
N SER A 87 9.81 -1.85 -12.04
CA SER A 87 10.87 -1.94 -11.03
C SER A 87 11.89 -3.06 -11.30
N LEU A 88 11.52 -4.11 -12.04
CA LEU A 88 12.35 -5.31 -12.20
C LEU A 88 13.76 -5.04 -12.73
N PRO A 89 13.97 -4.34 -13.86
CA PRO A 89 15.31 -4.10 -14.38
C PRO A 89 16.16 -3.26 -13.42
N THR A 90 15.58 -2.23 -12.81
CA THR A 90 16.27 -1.36 -11.85
C THR A 90 16.61 -2.13 -10.56
N ALA A 91 15.67 -2.93 -10.06
CA ALA A 91 15.87 -3.76 -8.89
C ALA A 91 16.94 -4.83 -9.10
N TYR A 92 16.99 -5.44 -10.30
CA TYR A 92 18.07 -6.36 -10.67
C TYR A 92 19.43 -5.64 -10.66
N ALA A 93 19.52 -4.48 -11.30
CA ALA A 93 20.76 -3.70 -11.33
C ALA A 93 21.23 -3.33 -9.92
N PHE A 94 20.33 -2.87 -9.06
CA PHE A 94 20.65 -2.52 -7.67
C PHE A 94 20.89 -3.74 -6.78
N GLY A 95 20.26 -4.87 -7.08
CA GLY A 95 20.41 -6.10 -6.31
C GLY A 95 21.68 -6.88 -6.64
N ARG A 96 22.07 -6.92 -7.93
CA ARG A 96 23.07 -7.88 -8.46
C ARG A 96 24.29 -7.24 -9.10
N MET A 97 24.15 -6.00 -9.58
CA MET A 97 25.26 -5.36 -10.30
C MET A 97 26.04 -4.41 -9.40
N THR A 98 27.32 -4.25 -9.70
CA THR A 98 28.20 -3.22 -9.13
C THR A 98 28.59 -2.26 -10.25
N PHE A 99 28.26 -0.97 -10.09
CA PHE A 99 28.59 0.05 -11.08
C PHE A 99 28.87 1.39 -10.40
N ARG A 100 29.62 2.25 -11.12
CA ARG A 100 29.98 3.60 -10.62
C ARG A 100 28.69 4.45 -10.53
N GLY A 101 28.48 5.14 -9.42
CA GLY A 101 27.30 5.98 -9.21
C GLY A 101 26.05 5.24 -8.71
N LYS A 102 26.14 3.94 -8.37
CA LYS A 102 25.01 3.16 -7.84
C LYS A 102 24.32 3.81 -6.65
N ALA A 103 25.09 4.30 -5.67
CA ALA A 103 24.52 4.97 -4.47
C ALA A 103 23.72 6.23 -4.85
N VAL A 104 24.21 7.01 -5.83
CA VAL A 104 23.50 8.19 -6.33
C VAL A 104 22.21 7.77 -7.06
N ALA A 105 22.28 6.74 -7.91
CA ALA A 105 21.11 6.22 -8.60
C ALA A 105 20.05 5.70 -7.63
N GLU A 106 20.45 4.94 -6.59
CA GLU A 106 19.55 4.49 -5.52
C GLU A 106 18.91 5.68 -4.79
N MET A 107 19.65 6.75 -4.52
CA MET A 107 19.11 7.97 -3.89
C MET A 107 18.12 8.70 -4.80
N LEU A 108 18.42 8.81 -6.09
CA LEU A 108 17.55 9.48 -7.06
C LEU A 108 16.18 8.77 -7.21
N THR A 109 16.13 7.45 -7.09
CA THR A 109 14.84 6.72 -7.12
C THR A 109 13.93 7.06 -5.95
N LEU A 110 14.44 7.68 -4.87
CA LEU A 110 13.65 8.06 -3.70
C LEU A 110 13.06 9.47 -3.81
N ILE A 111 13.41 10.25 -4.82
CA ILE A 111 12.91 11.63 -5.00
C ILE A 111 11.38 11.71 -4.91
N PRO A 112 10.60 10.82 -5.56
CA PRO A 112 9.15 10.90 -5.48
C PRO A 112 8.58 10.77 -4.06
N LEU A 113 9.32 10.11 -3.14
CA LEU A 113 8.87 9.95 -1.75
C LEU A 113 9.02 11.23 -0.91
N VAL A 114 9.89 12.13 -1.32
CA VAL A 114 10.15 13.41 -0.63
C VAL A 114 9.21 14.50 -1.14
N MET A 115 8.70 14.35 -2.36
CA MET A 115 7.81 15.34 -2.97
C MET A 115 6.38 15.20 -2.43
N PRO A 116 5.69 16.32 -2.11
CA PRO A 116 4.27 16.28 -1.79
C PRO A 116 3.45 15.69 -2.95
N GLY A 117 2.54 14.75 -2.64
CA GLY A 117 1.74 14.07 -3.66
C GLY A 117 0.92 15.01 -4.55
N MET A 118 0.35 16.07 -3.97
CA MET A 118 -0.36 17.10 -4.75
C MET A 118 0.53 17.80 -5.77
N LEU A 119 1.79 18.09 -5.42
CA LEU A 119 2.74 18.72 -6.34
C LEU A 119 3.04 17.79 -7.52
N ILE A 120 3.26 16.50 -7.24
CA ILE A 120 3.42 15.47 -8.28
C ILE A 120 2.19 15.45 -9.18
N GLY A 121 0.98 15.42 -8.61
CA GLY A 121 -0.27 15.43 -9.36
C GLY A 121 -0.40 16.64 -10.28
N ILE A 122 -0.08 17.84 -9.81
CA ILE A 122 -0.13 19.09 -10.62
C ILE A 122 0.84 19.03 -11.80
N PHE A 123 2.09 18.61 -11.57
CA PHE A 123 3.07 18.48 -12.65
C PHE A 123 2.67 17.41 -13.67
N PHE A 124 2.16 16.26 -13.20
CA PHE A 124 1.66 15.22 -14.09
C PHE A 124 0.44 15.67 -14.87
N SER A 125 -0.51 16.38 -14.26
CA SER A 125 -1.66 16.95 -14.95
C SER A 125 -1.23 17.85 -16.11
N ALA A 126 -0.34 18.79 -15.84
CA ALA A 126 0.19 19.67 -16.88
C ALA A 126 0.91 18.90 -18.01
N MET A 127 1.70 17.89 -17.65
CA MET A 127 2.41 17.06 -18.63
C MET A 127 1.45 16.23 -19.48
N LEU A 128 0.46 15.57 -18.86
CA LEU A 128 -0.49 14.67 -19.53
C LEU A 128 -1.41 15.44 -20.48
N ILE A 129 -1.85 16.63 -20.10
CA ILE A 129 -2.62 17.55 -20.97
C ILE A 129 -1.81 17.88 -22.22
N ASN A 130 -0.52 18.21 -22.08
CA ASN A 130 0.35 18.51 -23.23
C ASN A 130 0.60 17.29 -24.14
N LEU A 131 0.46 16.07 -23.60
CA LEU A 131 0.56 14.82 -24.35
C LEU A 131 -0.79 14.34 -24.93
N ASN A 132 -1.87 15.11 -24.74
CA ASN A 132 -3.25 14.77 -25.11
C ASN A 132 -3.71 13.43 -24.47
N ILE A 133 -3.32 13.18 -23.23
CA ILE A 133 -3.77 12.03 -22.44
C ILE A 133 -4.88 12.52 -21.49
N ASP A 134 -6.12 12.43 -21.96
CA ASP A 134 -7.31 12.94 -21.22
C ASP A 134 -8.01 11.86 -20.38
N ASN A 135 -7.52 10.61 -20.43
CA ASN A 135 -8.12 9.51 -19.70
C ASN A 135 -7.70 9.53 -18.22
N ALA A 136 -8.63 9.84 -17.32
CA ALA A 136 -8.38 9.95 -15.88
C ALA A 136 -7.83 8.64 -15.27
N PHE A 137 -8.34 7.47 -15.69
CA PHE A 137 -7.84 6.18 -15.21
C PHE A 137 -6.34 6.01 -15.52
N ILE A 138 -5.95 6.25 -16.79
CA ILE A 138 -4.54 6.14 -17.23
C ILE A 138 -3.68 7.15 -16.48
N SER A 139 -4.16 8.39 -16.34
CA SER A 139 -3.46 9.48 -15.64
C SER A 139 -3.19 9.14 -14.18
N ILE A 140 -4.19 8.61 -13.47
CA ILE A 140 -4.05 8.21 -12.08
C ILE A 140 -3.11 6.99 -11.96
N VAL A 141 -3.24 5.99 -12.84
CA VAL A 141 -2.33 4.82 -12.84
C VAL A 141 -0.88 5.24 -13.02
N ILE A 142 -0.58 6.17 -13.94
CA ILE A 142 0.77 6.71 -14.13
C ILE A 142 1.24 7.43 -12.85
N GLY A 143 0.43 8.34 -12.31
CA GLY A 143 0.79 9.12 -11.12
C GLY A 143 1.04 8.25 -9.89
N HIS A 144 0.15 7.28 -9.61
CA HIS A 144 0.32 6.34 -8.50
C HIS A 144 1.53 5.42 -8.71
N THR A 145 1.80 5.00 -9.97
CA THR A 145 2.97 4.18 -10.28
C THR A 145 4.26 4.92 -9.92
N VAL A 146 4.36 6.21 -10.21
CA VAL A 146 5.55 7.01 -9.85
C VAL A 146 5.76 7.05 -8.34
N LEU A 147 4.70 7.15 -7.53
CA LEU A 147 4.80 7.12 -6.07
C LEU A 147 5.15 5.73 -5.51
N THR A 148 4.67 4.67 -6.14
CA THR A 148 4.86 3.30 -5.64
C THR A 148 6.13 2.64 -6.16
N LEU A 149 6.65 3.09 -7.29
CA LEU A 149 7.85 2.56 -7.93
C LEU A 149 9.09 2.49 -7.02
N PRO A 150 9.44 3.52 -6.22
CA PRO A 150 10.56 3.46 -5.28
C PRO A 150 10.47 2.30 -4.29
N TYR A 151 9.28 2.03 -3.78
CA TYR A 151 9.05 0.92 -2.84
C TYR A 151 9.21 -0.43 -3.52
N SER A 152 8.63 -0.59 -4.73
CA SER A 152 8.78 -1.81 -5.52
C SER A 152 10.25 -2.08 -5.84
N ILE A 153 11.01 -1.07 -6.28
CA ILE A 153 12.44 -1.18 -6.53
C ILE A 153 13.19 -1.65 -5.28
N ARG A 154 12.92 -1.08 -4.11
CA ARG A 154 13.60 -1.46 -2.85
C ARG A 154 13.28 -2.89 -2.43
N ILE A 155 12.01 -3.28 -2.43
CA ILE A 155 11.58 -4.62 -2.04
C ILE A 155 12.19 -5.66 -2.98
N MET A 156 12.07 -5.42 -4.30
CA MET A 156 12.60 -6.33 -5.30
C MET A 156 14.14 -6.39 -5.31
N SER A 157 14.81 -5.25 -5.10
CA SER A 157 16.27 -5.21 -4.98
C SER A 157 16.78 -6.01 -3.78
N ALA A 158 16.10 -5.94 -2.63
CA ALA A 158 16.40 -6.79 -1.48
C ALA A 158 16.19 -8.28 -1.80
N GLY A 159 15.10 -8.61 -2.53
CA GLY A 159 14.86 -9.95 -3.01
C GLY A 159 15.98 -10.47 -3.92
N PHE A 160 16.39 -9.67 -4.91
CA PHE A 160 17.52 -10.06 -5.77
C PHE A 160 18.82 -10.26 -4.98
N LYS A 161 19.10 -9.44 -3.99
CA LYS A 161 20.29 -9.58 -3.11
C LYS A 161 20.28 -10.88 -2.31
N SER A 162 19.11 -11.39 -1.92
CA SER A 162 18.98 -12.58 -1.10
C SER A 162 19.19 -13.90 -1.85
N VAL A 163 19.18 -13.89 -3.20
CA VAL A 163 19.41 -15.09 -4.00
C VAL A 163 20.88 -15.49 -3.91
N PRO A 164 21.23 -16.73 -3.49
CA PRO A 164 22.61 -17.19 -3.42
C PRO A 164 23.31 -17.17 -4.78
N GLN A 165 24.56 -16.70 -4.82
CA GLN A 165 25.32 -16.61 -6.08
C GLN A 165 25.63 -18.01 -6.62
N ASP A 166 25.95 -18.95 -5.73
CA ASP A 166 26.29 -20.34 -6.11
C ASP A 166 25.17 -21.02 -6.91
N LEU A 167 23.90 -20.68 -6.61
CA LEU A 167 22.76 -21.21 -7.37
C LEU A 167 22.72 -20.67 -8.81
N ILE A 168 23.08 -19.40 -8.97
CA ILE A 168 23.12 -18.74 -10.28
C ILE A 168 24.28 -19.31 -11.10
N ASP A 169 25.43 -19.51 -10.47
CA ASP A 169 26.62 -20.04 -11.14
C ASP A 169 26.38 -21.52 -11.52
N ALA A 170 25.81 -22.34 -10.64
CA ALA A 170 25.41 -23.71 -10.96
C ALA A 170 24.44 -23.80 -12.14
N SER A 171 23.44 -22.90 -12.19
CA SER A 171 22.51 -22.82 -13.33
C SER A 171 23.23 -22.52 -14.65
N ARG A 172 24.20 -21.62 -14.62
CA ARG A 172 24.99 -21.25 -15.81
C ARG A 172 25.95 -22.36 -16.23
N ASP A 173 26.57 -23.05 -15.28
CA ASP A 173 27.46 -24.18 -15.54
C ASP A 173 26.71 -25.34 -16.22
N LEU A 174 25.40 -25.46 -15.93
CA LEU A 174 24.51 -26.41 -16.62
C LEU A 174 24.06 -25.92 -18.01
N GLY A 175 24.59 -24.79 -18.49
CA GLY A 175 24.30 -24.24 -19.83
C GLY A 175 23.03 -23.40 -19.94
N SER A 176 22.41 -22.98 -18.79
CA SER A 176 21.22 -22.14 -18.81
C SER A 176 21.50 -20.77 -19.40
N GLY A 177 20.66 -20.32 -20.35
CA GLY A 177 20.65 -18.96 -20.84
C GLY A 177 20.14 -17.96 -19.78
N ALA A 178 20.20 -16.67 -20.08
CA ALA A 178 19.77 -15.63 -19.14
C ALA A 178 18.29 -15.76 -18.72
N TRP A 179 17.42 -16.11 -19.65
CA TRP A 179 16.00 -16.32 -19.40
C TRP A 179 15.74 -17.58 -18.57
N ASP A 180 16.42 -18.68 -18.87
CA ASP A 180 16.30 -19.94 -18.12
C ASP A 180 16.81 -19.77 -16.69
N THR A 181 17.92 -19.06 -16.51
CA THR A 181 18.45 -18.70 -15.17
C THR A 181 17.45 -17.84 -14.41
N PHE A 182 16.81 -16.87 -15.08
CA PHE A 182 15.77 -16.05 -14.45
C PHE A 182 14.58 -16.91 -14.02
N CYS A 183 14.04 -17.73 -14.88
CA CYS A 183 12.86 -18.55 -14.60
C CYS A 183 13.11 -19.66 -13.57
N ASN A 184 14.26 -20.31 -13.61
CA ASN A 184 14.54 -21.50 -12.83
C ASN A 184 15.33 -21.23 -11.54
N ALA A 185 16.17 -20.18 -11.51
CA ALA A 185 16.97 -19.85 -10.33
C ALA A 185 16.44 -18.59 -9.59
N TYR A 186 16.16 -17.50 -10.30
CA TYR A 186 15.69 -16.27 -9.62
C TYR A 186 14.21 -16.32 -9.24
N LEU A 187 13.32 -16.60 -10.18
CA LEU A 187 11.88 -16.46 -10.02
C LEU A 187 11.31 -17.26 -8.84
N PRO A 188 11.71 -18.52 -8.59
CA PRO A 188 11.22 -19.28 -7.44
C PRO A 188 11.57 -18.63 -6.10
N LEU A 189 12.79 -18.10 -5.96
CA LEU A 189 13.28 -17.46 -4.75
C LEU A 189 12.76 -16.01 -4.59
N LEU A 190 12.40 -15.35 -5.69
CA LEU A 190 11.83 -14.01 -5.68
C LEU A 190 10.34 -13.98 -5.40
N LYS A 191 9.61 -15.11 -5.45
CA LYS A 191 8.17 -15.15 -5.21
C LYS A 191 7.72 -14.37 -3.97
N PRO A 192 8.37 -14.49 -2.80
CA PRO A 192 7.99 -13.72 -1.62
C PRO A 192 8.16 -12.20 -1.83
N SER A 193 9.24 -11.78 -2.48
CA SER A 193 9.49 -10.36 -2.78
C SER A 193 8.53 -9.81 -3.83
N PHE A 194 8.15 -10.59 -4.83
CA PHE A 194 7.10 -10.26 -5.78
C PHE A 194 5.77 -9.98 -5.09
N LEU A 195 5.33 -10.93 -4.24
CA LEU A 195 4.10 -10.79 -3.49
C LEU A 195 4.17 -9.55 -2.57
N ALA A 196 5.25 -9.38 -1.83
CA ALA A 196 5.41 -8.23 -0.94
C ALA A 196 5.36 -6.90 -1.70
N ALA A 197 6.01 -6.80 -2.87
CA ALA A 197 5.98 -5.61 -3.70
C ALA A 197 4.59 -5.32 -4.27
N LEU A 198 3.91 -6.34 -4.82
CA LEU A 198 2.55 -6.22 -5.36
C LEU A 198 1.59 -5.66 -4.30
N ILE A 199 1.64 -6.23 -3.10
CA ILE A 199 0.73 -5.87 -2.04
C ILE A 199 1.01 -4.48 -1.51
N PHE A 200 2.29 -4.18 -1.26
CA PHE A 200 2.66 -2.86 -0.80
C PHE A 200 2.21 -1.78 -1.79
N CYS A 201 2.45 -1.99 -3.09
CA CYS A 201 2.01 -1.06 -4.13
C CYS A 201 0.48 -0.97 -4.22
N LEU A 202 -0.24 -2.10 -4.07
CA LEU A 202 -1.69 -2.14 -4.09
C LEU A 202 -2.28 -1.35 -2.92
N VAL A 203 -1.86 -1.64 -1.68
CA VAL A 203 -2.33 -0.94 -0.49
C VAL A 203 -2.00 0.55 -0.58
N ARG A 204 -0.77 0.88 -0.99
CA ARG A 204 -0.34 2.28 -1.11
C ARG A 204 -1.14 3.05 -2.16
N SER A 205 -1.54 2.39 -3.25
CA SER A 205 -2.41 2.98 -4.27
C SER A 205 -3.85 3.16 -3.78
N LEU A 206 -4.38 2.21 -2.98
CA LEU A 206 -5.72 2.32 -2.40
C LEU A 206 -5.85 3.49 -1.40
N GLU A 207 -4.76 3.85 -0.73
CA GLU A 207 -4.73 4.93 0.27
C GLU A 207 -4.38 6.30 -0.35
N GLU A 208 -3.99 6.34 -1.63
CA GLU A 208 -3.53 7.57 -2.25
C GLU A 208 -4.69 8.50 -2.58
N PHE A 209 -4.68 9.67 -1.96
CA PHE A 209 -5.68 10.72 -2.14
C PHE A 209 -5.21 11.83 -3.09
N SER A 210 -3.99 12.33 -2.89
CA SER A 210 -3.55 13.61 -3.47
C SER A 210 -3.51 13.60 -4.99
N ILE A 211 -2.94 12.55 -5.58
CA ILE A 211 -2.85 12.36 -7.02
C ILE A 211 -4.22 12.03 -7.61
N SER A 212 -4.98 11.14 -6.93
CA SER A 212 -6.35 10.81 -7.34
C SER A 212 -7.23 12.05 -7.40
N TYR A 213 -7.10 12.96 -6.43
CA TYR A 213 -7.85 14.20 -6.40
C TYR A 213 -7.48 15.15 -7.55
N VAL A 214 -6.18 15.33 -7.82
CA VAL A 214 -5.70 16.27 -8.84
C VAL A 214 -5.94 15.76 -10.26
N LEU A 215 -5.77 14.45 -10.50
CA LEU A 215 -5.87 13.86 -11.83
C LEU A 215 -7.25 13.31 -12.16
N GLY A 216 -8.09 13.05 -11.16
CA GLY A 216 -9.38 12.39 -11.34
C GLY A 216 -10.59 13.27 -11.10
N ALA A 217 -10.55 14.14 -10.09
CA ALA A 217 -11.71 14.95 -9.75
C ALA A 217 -12.02 16.01 -10.83
N PRO A 218 -13.32 16.30 -11.08
CA PRO A 218 -14.50 15.71 -10.43
C PRO A 218 -14.99 14.40 -11.06
N ASP A 219 -14.53 14.03 -12.27
CA ASP A 219 -15.16 13.01 -13.12
C ASP A 219 -14.78 11.58 -12.73
N PHE A 220 -13.68 11.39 -12.00
CA PHE A 220 -13.18 10.09 -11.58
C PHE A 220 -12.95 10.05 -10.06
N ILE A 221 -13.89 9.45 -9.35
CA ILE A 221 -13.94 9.44 -7.88
C ILE A 221 -13.29 8.16 -7.36
N THR A 222 -12.46 8.29 -6.31
CA THR A 222 -11.87 7.16 -5.56
C THR A 222 -12.33 7.20 -4.10
N VAL A 223 -12.17 6.10 -3.36
CA VAL A 223 -12.61 6.05 -1.94
C VAL A 223 -11.88 7.10 -1.08
N PRO A 224 -10.55 7.33 -1.22
CA PRO A 224 -9.88 8.42 -0.51
C PRO A 224 -10.43 9.81 -0.83
N THR A 225 -10.91 10.07 -2.07
CA THR A 225 -11.49 11.38 -2.42
C THR A 225 -12.85 11.60 -1.76
N ILE A 226 -13.68 10.55 -1.61
CA ILE A 226 -14.91 10.62 -0.81
C ILE A 226 -14.59 10.86 0.67
N LEU A 227 -13.62 10.12 1.23
CA LEU A 227 -13.20 10.33 2.61
C LEU A 227 -12.80 11.78 2.87
N TYR A 228 -12.01 12.35 1.96
CA TYR A 228 -11.59 13.74 2.06
C TYR A 228 -12.78 14.71 1.97
N SER A 229 -13.79 14.44 1.15
CA SER A 229 -14.97 15.31 1.06
C SER A 229 -15.72 15.44 2.40
N PHE A 230 -15.79 14.35 3.17
CA PHE A 230 -16.38 14.37 4.51
C PHE A 230 -15.51 15.07 5.56
N LEU A 231 -14.20 15.02 5.45
CA LEU A 231 -13.28 15.64 6.40
C LEU A 231 -12.95 17.10 6.05
N GLY A 232 -12.76 17.38 4.76
CA GLY A 232 -12.29 18.68 4.27
C GLY A 232 -13.40 19.67 3.98
N TYR A 233 -14.56 19.22 3.52
CA TYR A 233 -15.65 20.13 3.13
C TYR A 233 -16.83 20.11 4.11
N SER A 234 -17.29 18.92 4.49
CA SER A 234 -18.55 18.79 5.26
C SER A 234 -18.31 18.67 6.77
N PHE A 235 -17.10 18.31 7.21
CA PHE A 235 -16.73 18.02 8.60
C PHE A 235 -17.63 16.99 9.29
N VAL A 236 -18.17 16.02 8.54
CA VAL A 236 -19.04 14.97 9.05
C VAL A 236 -18.20 13.77 9.47
N ARG A 237 -17.68 13.80 10.69
CA ARG A 237 -16.81 12.75 11.26
C ARG A 237 -17.39 11.33 11.19
N PRO A 238 -18.70 11.10 11.52
CA PRO A 238 -19.26 9.77 11.46
C PRO A 238 -19.28 9.16 10.06
N ASP A 239 -19.59 9.95 9.02
CA ASP A 239 -19.60 9.49 7.63
C ASP A 239 -18.17 9.20 7.14
N ALA A 240 -17.22 10.07 7.50
CA ALA A 240 -15.81 9.83 7.27
C ALA A 240 -15.31 8.53 7.94
N ALA A 241 -15.79 8.23 9.16
CA ALA A 241 -15.43 7.00 9.86
C ALA A 241 -15.96 5.75 9.14
N VAL A 242 -17.18 5.79 8.59
CA VAL A 242 -17.72 4.70 7.75
C VAL A 242 -16.81 4.46 6.54
N VAL A 243 -16.49 5.51 5.78
CA VAL A 243 -15.63 5.39 4.58
C VAL A 243 -14.22 4.90 4.96
N SER A 244 -13.69 5.37 6.11
CA SER A 244 -12.40 4.88 6.62
C SER A 244 -12.43 3.38 6.94
N MET A 245 -13.51 2.88 7.55
CA MET A 245 -13.65 1.44 7.83
C MET A 245 -13.74 0.62 6.54
N ILE A 246 -14.44 1.13 5.52
CA ILE A 246 -14.53 0.50 4.20
C ILE A 246 -13.17 0.39 3.51
N LEU A 247 -12.25 1.33 3.75
CA LEU A 247 -10.86 1.25 3.27
C LEU A 247 -10.01 0.32 4.12
N VAL A 248 -10.08 0.44 5.44
CA VAL A 248 -9.19 -0.26 6.38
C VAL A 248 -9.47 -1.76 6.44
N ILE A 249 -10.75 -2.15 6.51
CA ILE A 249 -11.11 -3.57 6.70
C ILE A 249 -10.56 -4.46 5.57
N PRO A 250 -10.79 -4.17 4.28
CA PRO A 250 -10.23 -4.98 3.19
C PRO A 250 -8.68 -4.97 3.17
N ASN A 251 -8.05 -3.82 3.48
CA ASN A 251 -6.59 -3.72 3.52
C ASN A 251 -6.00 -4.61 4.62
N VAL A 252 -6.59 -4.62 5.82
CA VAL A 252 -6.17 -5.50 6.92
C VAL A 252 -6.37 -6.97 6.56
N ILE A 253 -7.51 -7.33 5.95
CA ILE A 253 -7.77 -8.70 5.49
C ILE A 253 -6.72 -9.11 4.46
N LEU A 254 -6.42 -8.24 3.50
CA LEU A 254 -5.41 -8.49 2.48
C LEU A 254 -4.04 -8.72 3.13
N MET A 255 -3.61 -7.86 4.05
CA MET A 255 -2.35 -8.03 4.78
C MET A 255 -2.27 -9.38 5.51
N VAL A 256 -3.33 -9.78 6.21
CA VAL A 256 -3.39 -11.07 6.93
C VAL A 256 -3.30 -12.27 5.98
N ILE A 257 -4.02 -12.21 4.85
CA ILE A 257 -3.95 -13.26 3.82
C ILE A 257 -2.51 -13.44 3.32
N ILE A 258 -1.85 -12.33 3.06
CA ILE A 258 -0.50 -12.33 2.54
C ILE A 258 0.54 -12.82 3.55
N GLU A 259 0.44 -12.36 4.78
CA GLU A 259 1.31 -12.85 5.84
C GLU A 259 1.22 -14.38 5.96
N LYS A 260 0.00 -14.93 5.87
CA LYS A 260 -0.20 -16.39 5.88
C LYS A 260 0.42 -17.08 4.67
N LEU A 261 0.25 -16.50 3.47
CA LEU A 261 0.86 -17.05 2.24
C LEU A 261 2.39 -17.02 2.29
N LEU A 262 2.98 -15.92 2.80
CA LEU A 262 4.42 -15.83 2.96
C LEU A 262 4.95 -16.82 3.99
N LYS A 263 4.32 -16.93 5.17
CA LYS A 263 4.73 -17.91 6.21
C LYS A 263 4.61 -19.37 5.73
N GLY A 264 3.55 -19.70 5.00
CA GLY A 264 3.37 -21.03 4.42
C GLY A 264 4.52 -21.45 3.51
N ASN A 265 5.01 -20.54 2.69
CA ASN A 265 6.14 -20.80 1.79
C ASN A 265 7.49 -20.95 2.52
N TYR A 266 7.73 -20.19 3.58
CA TYR A 266 8.95 -20.32 4.39
C TYR A 266 8.99 -21.64 5.16
N LEU A 267 7.88 -22.09 5.72
CA LEU A 267 7.81 -23.36 6.45
C LEU A 267 7.98 -24.57 5.52
N SER A 268 7.45 -24.52 4.30
CA SER A 268 7.63 -25.61 3.32
C SER A 268 9.08 -25.72 2.84
N GLN A 269 9.79 -24.62 2.69
CA GLN A 269 11.21 -24.61 2.32
C GLN A 269 12.12 -25.07 3.48
N SER A 270 11.78 -24.75 4.73
CA SER A 270 12.57 -25.15 5.90
C SER A 270 12.39 -26.62 6.29
N THR A 271 11.29 -27.26 5.90
CA THR A 271 10.97 -28.67 6.22
C THR A 271 11.36 -29.65 5.13
N GLY A 272 11.94 -29.20 4.00
CA GLY A 272 12.45 -30.08 2.93
C GLY A 272 11.38 -30.96 2.27
N LYS A 273 10.10 -30.63 2.40
CA LYS A 273 8.99 -31.29 1.70
C LYS A 273 8.66 -30.49 0.44
N ALA A 274 9.38 -30.76 -0.62
CA ALA A 274 8.99 -30.45 -1.99
C ALA A 274 8.58 -31.77 -2.65
#